data_644b2436146e39b804260ac14196f98b
#
_entry.id   644b2436146e39b804260ac14196f98b
#
_cell.length_a   1.000
_cell.length_b   1.000
_cell.length_c   1.000
_cell.angle_alpha   90.00
_cell.angle_beta   90.00
_cell.angle_gamma   90.00
#
_symmetry.space_group_name_H-M   'P 1'
#
loop_
_entity.id
_entity.type
_entity.pdbx_description
1 polymer ?
#
loop_
_entity_poly.entity_id
_entity_poly.type
_entity_poly.pdbx_seq_one_letter_code
_entity_poly.pdbx_strand_id
1 'polypeptide(L)'
;MGLVVVYDADCGVCQASVAWVRRRDRRSAIEFVGNDAAGLPASVSLEETEHTIVVLDGPRKWVRAEGVARILRELRGWSALGVVLRAPVLRQLANLGYDAFARRRHRVSAALGLRSCRVSGTPYATRAKSDPPPLA
;
A
#
# COMPACT_ATOMS: atom_id res chain seq x y z
N MET A 1 -12.17 11.07 6.81
CA MET A 1 -12.09 9.60 6.79
C MET A 1 -10.76 9.17 6.25
N GLY A 2 -10.11 8.23 6.91
CA GLY A 2 -8.80 7.74 6.52
C GLY A 2 -8.84 6.76 5.36
N LEU A 3 -7.74 6.63 4.66
CA LEU A 3 -7.53 5.58 3.67
C LEU A 3 -7.18 4.27 4.35
N VAL A 4 -7.65 3.17 3.80
CA VAL A 4 -7.20 1.83 4.17
C VAL A 4 -6.39 1.26 3.02
N VAL A 5 -5.16 0.88 3.27
CA VAL A 5 -4.25 0.32 2.27
C VAL A 5 -3.95 -1.13 2.62
N VAL A 6 -4.37 -2.03 1.75
CA VAL A 6 -4.08 -3.45 1.88
C VAL A 6 -2.90 -3.81 0.97
N TYR A 7 -1.88 -4.44 1.54
CA TYR A 7 -0.63 -4.75 0.85
C TYR A 7 -0.19 -6.19 1.10
N ASP A 8 0.69 -6.68 0.25
CA ASP A 8 1.29 -8.02 0.41
C ASP A 8 2.30 -8.02 1.55
N ALA A 9 1.97 -8.70 2.64
CA ALA A 9 2.81 -8.80 3.83
C ALA A 9 4.08 -9.65 3.61
N ASP A 10 4.10 -10.50 2.60
CA ASP A 10 5.27 -11.31 2.24
C ASP A 10 6.28 -10.57 1.35
N CYS A 11 5.94 -9.38 0.90
CA CYS A 11 6.78 -8.59 0.01
C CYS A 11 7.62 -7.58 0.80
N GLY A 12 8.93 -7.79 0.89
CA GLY A 12 9.84 -6.89 1.60
C GLY A 12 9.85 -5.46 1.05
N VAL A 13 9.77 -5.29 -0.27
CA VAL A 13 9.64 -3.96 -0.91
C VAL A 13 8.33 -3.29 -0.52
N CYS A 14 7.24 -4.06 -0.47
CA CYS A 14 5.95 -3.52 -0.05
C CYS A 14 6.00 -3.04 1.41
N GLN A 15 6.60 -3.81 2.30
CA GLN A 15 6.79 -3.42 3.70
C GLN A 15 7.67 -2.16 3.83
N ALA A 16 8.76 -2.09 3.07
CA ALA A 16 9.64 -0.91 3.05
C ALA A 16 8.91 0.33 2.54
N SER A 17 8.09 0.18 1.50
CA SER A 17 7.25 1.25 0.96
C SER A 17 6.22 1.73 1.97
N VAL A 18 5.56 0.82 2.66
CA VAL A 18 4.63 1.13 3.76
C VAL A 18 5.32 1.92 4.86
N ALA A 19 6.51 1.48 5.30
CA ALA A 19 7.29 2.18 6.32
C ALA A 19 7.68 3.60 5.86
N TRP A 20 8.04 3.76 4.58
CA TRP A 20 8.34 5.05 3.99
C TRP A 20 7.14 6.01 4.01
N VAL A 21 5.96 5.51 3.63
CA VAL A 21 4.71 6.30 3.65
C VAL A 21 4.32 6.66 5.08
N ARG A 22 4.36 5.69 6.00
CA ARG A 22 4.04 5.93 7.43
C ARG A 22 4.85 7.06 8.03
N ARG A 23 6.14 7.13 7.74
CA ARG A 23 7.01 8.22 8.23
C ARG A 23 6.60 9.60 7.70
N ARG A 24 5.88 9.66 6.59
CA ARG A 24 5.44 10.91 5.95
C ARG A 24 3.98 11.25 6.20
N ASP A 25 3.21 10.29 6.64
CA ASP A 25 1.80 10.47 7.00
C ASP A 25 1.68 11.11 8.39
N ARG A 26 1.92 12.42 8.45
CA ARG A 26 1.88 13.19 9.69
C ARG A 26 0.47 13.31 10.30
N ARG A 27 -0.56 13.00 9.54
CA ARG A 27 -1.95 13.09 9.98
C ARG A 27 -2.50 11.75 10.44
N SER A 28 -1.73 10.68 10.31
CA SER A 28 -2.20 9.31 10.52
C SER A 28 -3.50 9.03 9.76
N ALA A 29 -3.57 9.56 8.53
CA ALA A 29 -4.74 9.46 7.68
C ALA A 29 -4.81 8.15 6.91
N ILE A 30 -3.73 7.34 6.97
CA ILE A 30 -3.62 6.10 6.22
C ILE A 30 -3.43 4.94 7.18
N GLU A 31 -4.34 3.98 7.10
CA GLU A 31 -4.25 2.72 7.81
C GLU A 31 -3.70 1.64 6.89
N PHE A 32 -2.69 0.90 7.34
CA PHE A 32 -2.05 -0.15 6.57
C PHE A 32 -2.39 -1.53 7.12
N VAL A 33 -2.87 -2.41 6.27
CA VAL A 33 -3.27 -3.77 6.60
C VAL A 33 -2.51 -4.74 5.70
N GLY A 34 -1.78 -5.68 6.31
CA GLY A 34 -1.18 -6.78 5.54
C GLY A 34 -2.25 -7.78 5.12
N ASN A 35 -2.05 -8.41 3.97
CA ASN A 35 -2.98 -9.42 3.47
C ASN A 35 -3.00 -10.72 4.31
N ASP A 36 -2.06 -10.87 5.23
CA ASP A 36 -2.02 -11.94 6.22
C ASP A 36 -2.93 -11.70 7.43
N ALA A 37 -3.51 -10.49 7.56
CA ALA A 37 -4.39 -10.16 8.66
C ALA A 37 -5.72 -10.91 8.57
N ALA A 38 -6.15 -11.49 9.68
CA ALA A 38 -7.49 -12.05 9.78
C ALA A 38 -8.54 -10.92 9.68
N GLY A 39 -9.57 -11.11 8.87
CA GLY A 39 -10.63 -10.13 8.70
C GLY A 39 -10.31 -9.03 7.70
N LEU A 40 -9.75 -9.39 6.56
CA LEU A 40 -9.64 -8.46 5.43
C LEU A 40 -10.99 -7.81 5.11
N PRO A 41 -11.00 -6.54 4.65
CA PRO A 41 -12.24 -5.92 4.20
C PRO A 41 -12.94 -6.79 3.15
N ALA A 42 -14.25 -6.93 3.26
CA ALA A 42 -15.04 -7.81 2.38
C ALA A 42 -14.92 -7.49 0.88
N SER A 43 -14.53 -6.27 0.56
CA SER A 43 -14.32 -5.81 -0.82
C SER A 43 -12.94 -6.17 -1.39
N VAL A 44 -12.09 -6.83 -0.61
CA VAL A 44 -10.71 -7.15 -0.99
C VAL A 44 -10.49 -8.65 -0.91
N SER A 45 -10.05 -9.26 -2.01
CA SER A 45 -9.66 -10.67 -2.03
C SER A 45 -8.15 -10.82 -1.78
N LEU A 46 -7.77 -11.96 -1.20
CA LEU A 46 -6.37 -12.29 -1.00
C LEU A 46 -5.59 -12.32 -2.33
N GLU A 47 -6.17 -12.97 -3.33
CA GLU A 47 -5.58 -13.07 -4.68
C GLU A 47 -5.28 -11.68 -5.28
N GLU A 48 -6.21 -10.73 -5.11
CA GLU A 48 -6.01 -9.37 -5.60
C GLU A 48 -4.80 -8.69 -4.93
N THR A 49 -4.62 -8.91 -3.64
CA THR A 49 -3.51 -8.31 -2.87
C THR A 49 -2.16 -8.93 -3.18
N GLU A 50 -2.12 -10.15 -3.68
CA GLU A 50 -0.89 -10.78 -4.17
C GLU A 50 -0.38 -10.17 -5.47
N HIS A 51 -1.25 -9.52 -6.23
CA HIS A 51 -0.91 -8.93 -7.53
C HIS A 51 -0.82 -7.41 -7.49
N THR A 52 -1.52 -6.76 -6.56
CA THR A 52 -1.54 -5.30 -6.50
C THR A 52 -1.80 -4.79 -5.08
N ILE A 53 -1.45 -3.54 -4.88
CA ILE A 53 -1.88 -2.80 -3.70
C ILE A 53 -3.35 -2.38 -3.87
N VAL A 54 -4.13 -2.51 -2.81
CA VAL A 54 -5.53 -2.11 -2.80
C VAL A 54 -5.70 -0.96 -1.82
N VAL A 55 -6.26 0.14 -2.29
CA VAL A 55 -6.53 1.33 -1.49
C VAL A 55 -8.03 1.54 -1.42
N LEU A 56 -8.56 1.59 -0.23
CA LEU A 56 -9.97 1.86 0.04
C LEU A 56 -10.14 3.28 0.57
N ASP A 57 -11.05 4.00 -0.03
CA ASP A 57 -11.44 5.36 0.35
C ASP A 57 -12.96 5.41 0.47
N GLY A 58 -13.48 5.06 1.65
CA GLY A 58 -14.90 4.82 1.84
C GLY A 58 -15.40 3.72 0.90
N PRO A 59 -16.41 3.98 0.06
CA PRO A 59 -16.96 3.01 -0.88
C PRO A 59 -16.11 2.83 -2.15
N ARG A 60 -15.06 3.64 -2.32
CA ARG A 60 -14.20 3.61 -3.51
C ARG A 60 -12.99 2.72 -3.31
N LYS A 61 -12.68 1.95 -4.33
CA LYS A 61 -11.50 1.10 -4.38
C LYS A 61 -10.57 1.56 -5.50
N TRP A 62 -9.29 1.69 -5.16
CA TRP A 62 -8.22 2.09 -6.06
C TRP A 62 -7.16 1.00 -6.06
N VAL A 63 -6.67 0.65 -7.23
CA VAL A 63 -5.65 -0.39 -7.40
C VAL A 63 -4.50 0.10 -8.27
N ARG A 64 -3.36 -0.60 -8.23
CA ARG A 64 -2.20 -0.35 -9.08
C ARG A 64 -1.68 1.09 -8.90
N ALA A 65 -1.28 1.72 -10.00
CA ALA A 65 -0.75 3.09 -9.97
C ALA A 65 -1.77 4.12 -9.49
N GLU A 66 -3.06 3.89 -9.70
CA GLU A 66 -4.12 4.78 -9.19
C GLU A 66 -4.20 4.73 -7.66
N GLY A 67 -3.99 3.55 -7.06
CA GLY A 67 -3.89 3.41 -5.61
C GLY A 67 -2.70 4.17 -5.05
N VAL A 68 -1.53 4.06 -5.70
CA VAL A 68 -0.33 4.82 -5.32
C VAL A 68 -0.58 6.32 -5.44
N ALA A 69 -1.19 6.76 -6.53
CA ALA A 69 -1.54 8.17 -6.71
C ALA A 69 -2.49 8.69 -5.61
N ARG A 70 -3.43 7.86 -5.18
CA ARG A 70 -4.36 8.22 -4.10
C ARG A 70 -3.62 8.36 -2.77
N ILE A 71 -2.69 7.46 -2.46
CA ILE A 71 -1.84 7.55 -1.26
C ILE A 71 -1.01 8.84 -1.29
N LEU A 72 -0.32 9.12 -2.39
CA LEU A 72 0.53 10.30 -2.52
C LEU A 72 -0.23 11.61 -2.32
N ARG A 73 -1.51 11.66 -2.67
CA ARG A 73 -2.35 12.85 -2.45
C ARG A 73 -2.59 13.15 -0.98
N GLU A 74 -2.52 12.15 -0.11
CA GLU A 74 -2.62 12.36 1.34
C GLU A 74 -1.31 12.86 1.95
N LEU A 75 -0.18 12.58 1.30
CA LEU A 75 1.12 12.96 1.81
C LEU A 75 1.43 14.42 1.47
N ARG A 76 1.77 15.18 2.50
CA ARG A 76 2.14 16.58 2.36
C ARG A 76 3.44 16.74 1.55
N GLY A 77 3.42 17.57 0.52
CA GLY A 77 4.53 17.74 -0.42
C GLY A 77 4.56 16.77 -1.59
N TRP A 78 3.78 15.68 -1.54
CA TRP A 78 3.70 14.68 -2.62
C TRP A 78 2.35 14.69 -3.35
N SER A 79 1.42 15.50 -2.88
CA SER A 79 0.07 15.58 -3.44
C SER A 79 0.06 15.98 -4.93
N ALA A 80 0.95 16.87 -5.34
CA ALA A 80 1.08 17.28 -6.74
C ALA A 80 1.46 16.09 -7.64
N LEU A 81 2.39 15.23 -7.19
CA LEU A 81 2.76 14.02 -7.92
C LEU A 81 1.57 13.05 -8.03
N GLY A 82 0.77 12.90 -6.96
CA GLY A 82 -0.44 12.10 -6.99
C GLY A 82 -1.47 12.60 -8.00
N VAL A 83 -1.59 13.90 -8.17
CA VAL A 83 -2.47 14.51 -9.19
C VAL A 83 -1.93 14.26 -10.60
N VAL A 84 -0.63 14.47 -10.81
CA VAL A 84 0.04 14.28 -12.12
C VAL A 84 -0.09 12.82 -12.59
N LEU A 85 0.07 11.85 -11.70
CA LEU A 85 -0.07 10.43 -12.04
C LEU A 85 -1.49 10.03 -12.51
N ARG A 86 -2.48 10.89 -12.31
CA ARG A 86 -3.84 10.66 -12.80
C ARG A 86 -4.06 11.10 -14.24
N ALA A 87 -3.13 11.85 -14.82
CA ALA A 87 -3.21 12.22 -16.24
C ALA A 87 -3.26 10.95 -17.12
N PRO A 88 -4.11 10.90 -18.16
CA PRO A 88 -4.39 9.65 -18.88
C PRO A 88 -3.16 8.95 -19.42
N VAL A 89 -2.23 9.69 -20.01
CA VAL A 89 -0.98 9.13 -20.56
C VAL A 89 -0.05 8.66 -19.45
N LEU A 90 0.16 9.50 -18.44
CA LEU A 90 1.03 9.17 -17.32
C LEU A 90 0.47 8.01 -16.48
N ARG A 91 -0.85 7.92 -16.37
CA ARG A 91 -1.52 6.80 -15.72
C ARG A 91 -1.24 5.48 -16.43
N GLN A 92 -1.30 5.45 -17.76
CA GLN A 92 -0.99 4.24 -18.54
C GLN A 92 0.46 3.83 -18.38
N LEU A 93 1.40 4.77 -18.48
CA LEU A 93 2.82 4.52 -18.25
C LEU A 93 3.10 4.04 -16.82
N ALA A 94 2.46 4.67 -15.83
CA ALA A 94 2.59 4.29 -14.43
C ALA A 94 2.02 2.89 -14.18
N ASN A 95 0.91 2.51 -14.81
CA ASN A 95 0.36 1.16 -14.70
C ASN A 95 1.30 0.12 -15.32
N LEU A 96 1.87 0.40 -16.49
CA LEU A 96 2.86 -0.48 -17.11
C LEU A 96 4.10 -0.67 -16.23
N GLY A 97 4.60 0.43 -15.66
CA GLY A 97 5.72 0.40 -14.71
C GLY A 97 5.37 -0.36 -13.44
N TYR A 98 4.18 -0.14 -12.91
CA TYR A 98 3.68 -0.84 -11.74
C TYR A 98 3.56 -2.35 -12.00
N ASP A 99 2.99 -2.75 -13.13
CA ASP A 99 2.83 -4.16 -13.48
C ASP A 99 4.19 -4.85 -13.66
N ALA A 100 5.14 -4.17 -14.30
CA ALA A 100 6.51 -4.67 -14.41
C ALA A 100 7.18 -4.84 -13.04
N PHE A 101 6.99 -3.86 -12.14
CA PHE A 101 7.48 -3.92 -10.77
C PHE A 101 6.78 -5.03 -9.98
N ALA A 102 5.46 -5.13 -10.06
CA ALA A 102 4.68 -6.14 -9.34
C ALA A 102 5.10 -7.57 -9.69
N ARG A 103 5.40 -7.81 -10.98
CA ARG A 103 5.92 -9.10 -11.42
C ARG A 103 7.33 -9.42 -10.90
N ARG A 104 8.12 -8.41 -10.61
CA ARG A 104 9.53 -8.53 -10.20
C ARG A 104 9.78 -8.21 -8.73
N ARG A 105 8.77 -7.77 -7.99
CA ARG A 105 8.91 -7.26 -6.61
C ARG A 105 9.62 -8.23 -5.67
N HIS A 106 9.35 -9.52 -5.78
CA HIS A 106 10.04 -10.51 -4.95
C HIS A 106 11.52 -10.65 -5.31
N ARG A 107 11.86 -10.56 -6.61
CA ARG A 107 13.25 -10.54 -7.06
C ARG A 107 13.97 -9.27 -6.64
N VAL A 108 13.28 -8.13 -6.70
CA VAL A 108 13.81 -6.85 -6.23
C VAL A 108 14.02 -6.89 -4.72
N SER A 109 13.09 -7.43 -3.97
CA SER A 109 13.23 -7.63 -2.53
C SER A 109 14.44 -8.47 -2.17
N ALA A 110 14.65 -9.58 -2.87
CA ALA A 110 15.80 -10.46 -2.67
C ALA A 110 17.11 -9.77 -3.03
N ALA A 111 17.15 -9.05 -4.14
CA ALA A 111 18.34 -8.32 -4.59
C ALA A 111 18.74 -7.19 -3.64
N LEU A 112 17.77 -6.53 -3.01
CA LEU A 112 17.99 -5.47 -2.03
C LEU A 112 18.17 -5.98 -0.60
N GLY A 113 18.13 -7.30 -0.39
CA GLY A 113 18.24 -7.90 0.94
C GLY A 113 17.07 -7.59 1.87
N LEU A 114 15.93 -7.18 1.34
CA LEU A 114 14.74 -6.88 2.11
C LEU A 114 14.02 -8.18 2.49
N ARG A 115 13.94 -8.43 3.78
CA ARG A 115 13.25 -9.61 4.31
C ARG A 115 11.82 -9.25 4.66
N SER A 116 10.89 -10.12 4.30
CA SER A 116 9.51 -10.03 4.75
C SER A 116 9.36 -10.75 6.09
N CYS A 117 8.79 -10.07 7.08
CA CYS A 117 8.38 -10.68 8.33
C CYS A 117 6.85 -10.72 8.36
N ARG A 118 6.27 -11.92 8.29
CA ARG A 118 4.84 -12.08 8.51
C ARG A 118 4.51 -11.77 9.95
N VAL A 119 3.59 -10.85 10.13
CA VAL A 119 2.92 -10.64 11.41
C VAL A 119 1.60 -11.41 11.35
N SER A 120 1.67 -12.70 11.62
CA SER A 120 0.49 -13.57 11.55
C SER A 120 -0.46 -13.35 12.72
N GLY A 121 -1.73 -13.39 12.44
CA GLY A 121 -2.77 -13.67 13.41
C GLY A 121 -3.46 -12.50 14.10
N THR A 122 -3.14 -11.25 13.76
CA THR A 122 -3.85 -10.11 14.36
C THR A 122 -5.08 -9.74 13.52
N PRO A 123 -6.28 -9.77 14.09
CA PRO A 123 -7.48 -9.33 13.38
C PRO A 123 -7.35 -7.87 12.92
N TYR A 124 -7.94 -7.55 11.79
CA TYR A 124 -7.96 -6.20 11.21
C TYR A 124 -8.28 -5.10 12.23
N ALA A 125 -9.38 -5.29 12.97
CA ALA A 125 -9.83 -4.30 13.95
C ALA A 125 -8.86 -4.10 15.12
N THR A 126 -8.11 -5.15 15.51
CA THR A 126 -7.12 -5.07 16.58
C THR A 126 -5.83 -4.42 16.08
N ARG A 127 -5.46 -4.69 14.85
CA ARG A 127 -4.26 -4.10 14.23
C ARG A 127 -4.38 -2.59 14.06
N ALA A 128 -5.56 -2.09 13.72
CA ALA A 128 -5.84 -0.66 13.61
C ALA A 128 -5.58 0.10 14.91
N LYS A 129 -5.75 -0.57 16.06
CA LYS A 129 -5.54 0.03 17.37
C LYS A 129 -4.13 -0.15 17.95
N SER A 130 -3.43 -1.18 17.51
CA SER A 130 -2.17 -1.60 18.14
C SER A 130 -0.92 -1.20 17.40
N ASP A 131 -1.02 -0.77 16.13
CA ASP A 131 0.13 -0.26 15.40
C ASP A 131 0.49 1.14 15.94
N PRO A 132 1.56 1.28 16.73
CA PRO A 132 2.03 2.61 17.09
C PRO A 132 2.48 3.34 15.83
N PRO A 133 2.36 4.66 15.79
CA PRO A 133 2.95 5.41 14.70
C PRO A 133 4.44 5.05 14.61
N PRO A 134 4.97 4.84 13.40
CA PRO A 134 6.38 4.52 13.25
C PRO A 134 7.19 5.64 13.86
N LEU A 135 8.13 5.25 14.71
CA LEU A 135 9.12 6.17 15.24
C LEU A 135 9.84 6.81 14.05
N ALA A 136 9.84 8.11 14.06
CA ALA A 136 10.50 8.92 13.04
C ALA A 136 11.98 8.55 12.90
#